data_873c5c11c15c5dc12b0d84a9e3f1ff62
#
_entry.id   873c5c11c15c5dc12b0d84a9e3f1ff62
#
_cell.length_a   1.000
_cell.length_b   1.000
_cell.length_c   1.000
_cell.angle_alpha   90.00
_cell.angle_beta   90.00
_cell.angle_gamma   90.00
#
_symmetry.space_group_name_H-M   'P 1'
#
loop_
_entity.id
_entity.type
_entity.pdbx_description
1 polymer ?
#
loop_
_entity_poly.entity_id
_entity_poly.type
_entity_poly.pdbx_seq_one_letter_code
_entity_poly.pdbx_strand_id
1 'polypeptide(L)'
;GNPGLFYYSFADKALHCVEDKSADPVIEIHDIYEENDSVLYAVTAGVGFRKLILERKQGEIHLKSQKRYHFFYEQKEITMFYPMLAEGDSILWLGSREKGLIRFDKQTEEYKVISLKEILHKSVDDVLSLHRAKDGRMYVGTTSGLVCLTFNKEQISASYIGREQGLLNDMIHGILEDANGFLWLGTNRGLIKYNPKNTSS
;
A
#
# COMPACT_ATOMS: atom_id res chain seq x y z
N GLY A 1 -13.56 -15.84 15.78
CA GLY A 1 -12.30 -15.25 16.21
C GLY A 1 -12.42 -13.75 16.14
N ASN A 2 -11.85 -13.00 17.07
CA ASN A 2 -11.81 -11.55 16.97
C ASN A 2 -10.90 -11.18 15.78
N PRO A 3 -11.39 -10.43 14.79
CA PRO A 3 -10.52 -9.83 13.80
C PRO A 3 -9.65 -8.78 14.50
N GLY A 4 -8.35 -8.73 14.18
CA GLY A 4 -7.48 -7.77 14.85
C GLY A 4 -6.00 -8.01 14.61
N LEU A 5 -5.16 -7.35 15.39
CA LEU A 5 -3.73 -7.49 15.39
C LEU A 5 -3.30 -8.64 16.32
N PHE A 6 -2.41 -9.50 15.84
CA PHE A 6 -1.84 -10.60 16.60
C PHE A 6 -0.32 -10.55 16.52
N TYR A 7 0.36 -11.04 17.55
CA TYR A 7 1.79 -11.29 17.51
C TYR A 7 2.10 -12.73 17.91
N TYR A 8 3.16 -13.28 17.35
CA TYR A 8 3.68 -14.59 17.76
C TYR A 8 4.83 -14.40 18.76
N SER A 9 4.71 -15.03 19.91
CA SER A 9 5.75 -15.01 20.93
C SER A 9 6.64 -16.25 20.78
N PHE A 10 7.93 -16.04 20.55
CA PHE A 10 8.90 -17.14 20.51
C PHE A 10 9.21 -17.72 21.89
N ALA A 11 8.92 -17.00 22.97
CA ALA A 11 9.19 -17.44 24.34
C ALA A 11 8.28 -18.59 24.77
N ASP A 12 6.99 -18.49 24.48
CA ASP A 12 5.97 -19.50 24.80
C ASP A 12 5.44 -20.25 23.58
N LYS A 13 5.92 -19.89 22.37
CA LYS A 13 5.54 -20.45 21.06
C LYS A 13 4.03 -20.36 20.79
N ALA A 14 3.41 -19.26 21.20
CA ALA A 14 1.99 -19.03 21.09
C ALA A 14 1.66 -17.76 20.30
N LEU A 15 0.44 -17.72 19.75
CA LEU A 15 -0.14 -16.56 19.10
C LEU A 15 -1.00 -15.81 20.12
N HIS A 16 -0.70 -14.52 20.30
CA HIS A 16 -1.39 -13.63 21.24
C HIS A 16 -2.15 -12.55 20.47
N CYS A 17 -3.36 -12.23 20.96
CA CYS A 17 -4.14 -11.12 20.44
C CYS A 17 -3.68 -9.81 21.10
N VAL A 18 -3.44 -8.78 20.31
CA VAL A 18 -3.30 -7.42 20.81
C VAL A 18 -4.71 -6.89 21.04
N GLU A 19 -5.13 -6.82 22.30
CA GLU A 19 -6.46 -6.35 22.65
C GLU A 19 -6.66 -4.89 22.24
N ASP A 20 -7.68 -4.64 21.43
CA ASP A 20 -8.17 -3.32 21.09
C ASP A 20 -9.54 -3.11 21.75
N LYS A 21 -9.57 -2.30 22.80
CA LYS A 21 -10.79 -1.95 23.56
C LYS A 21 -11.43 -0.65 23.09
N SER A 22 -10.97 -0.10 21.97
CA SER A 22 -11.51 1.14 21.41
C SER A 22 -12.93 0.94 20.85
N ALA A 23 -13.68 2.03 20.76
CA ALA A 23 -15.01 2.02 20.13
C ALA A 23 -14.94 1.78 18.60
N ASP A 24 -13.75 1.96 18.01
CA ASP A 24 -13.48 1.81 16.57
C ASP A 24 -12.27 0.89 16.39
N PRO A 25 -12.44 -0.44 16.53
CA PRO A 25 -11.34 -1.38 16.53
C PRO A 25 -10.67 -1.50 15.16
N VAL A 26 -9.37 -1.82 15.16
CA VAL A 26 -8.62 -2.12 13.94
C VAL A 26 -8.96 -3.52 13.47
N ILE A 27 -9.64 -3.61 12.33
CA ILE A 27 -10.07 -4.87 11.72
C ILE A 27 -9.71 -4.90 10.22
N GLU A 28 -9.73 -6.08 9.62
CA GLU A 28 -9.50 -6.27 8.17
C GLU A 28 -8.22 -5.57 7.69
N ILE A 29 -7.11 -5.82 8.39
CA ILE A 29 -5.80 -5.25 8.06
C ILE A 29 -5.30 -5.89 6.76
N HIS A 30 -4.99 -5.07 5.76
CA HIS A 30 -4.45 -5.51 4.47
C HIS A 30 -2.93 -5.41 4.41
N ASP A 31 -2.36 -4.38 5.05
CA ASP A 31 -0.92 -4.18 5.07
C ASP A 31 -0.49 -3.43 6.33
N ILE A 32 0.75 -3.66 6.76
CA ILE A 32 1.34 -3.08 7.97
C ILE A 32 2.74 -2.55 7.63
N TYR A 33 3.03 -1.34 8.08
CA TYR A 33 4.37 -0.77 8.09
C TYR A 33 4.83 -0.56 9.53
N GLU A 34 5.95 -1.17 9.88
CA GLU A 34 6.62 -0.96 11.17
C GLU A 34 7.57 0.24 11.07
N GLU A 35 7.29 1.30 11.83
CA GLU A 35 8.20 2.45 11.93
C GLU A 35 9.30 2.19 12.96
N ASN A 36 8.95 1.53 14.04
CA ASN A 36 9.84 1.07 15.09
C ASN A 36 9.11 0.07 16.00
N ASP A 37 9.80 -0.47 17.01
CA ASP A 37 9.28 -1.49 17.96
C ASP A 37 7.96 -1.14 18.66
N SER A 38 7.55 0.12 18.64
CA SER A 38 6.37 0.62 19.34
C SER A 38 5.36 1.32 18.44
N VAL A 39 5.67 1.52 17.16
CA VAL A 39 4.82 2.27 16.24
C VAL A 39 4.60 1.48 14.96
N LEU A 40 3.35 1.16 14.70
CA LEU A 40 2.90 0.56 13.43
C LEU A 40 1.95 1.51 12.71
N TYR A 41 1.98 1.45 11.39
CA TYR A 41 0.91 1.97 10.54
C TYR A 41 0.18 0.80 9.91
N ALA A 42 -1.14 0.87 9.83
CA ALA A 42 -1.98 -0.17 9.26
C ALA A 42 -2.97 0.42 8.26
N VAL A 43 -3.12 -0.24 7.13
CA VAL A 43 -4.17 0.02 6.15
C VAL A 43 -5.22 -1.08 6.21
N THR A 44 -6.48 -0.71 6.04
CA THR A 44 -7.61 -1.61 6.28
C THR A 44 -8.64 -1.55 5.15
N ALA A 45 -9.49 -2.58 5.09
CA ALA A 45 -10.65 -2.60 4.22
C ALA A 45 -11.86 -1.95 4.92
N GLY A 46 -12.08 -0.65 4.67
CA GLY A 46 -13.30 0.04 5.11
C GLY A 46 -13.19 0.88 6.38
N VAL A 47 -12.16 0.66 7.25
CA VAL A 47 -11.93 1.48 8.44
C VAL A 47 -10.72 2.41 8.35
N GLY A 48 -10.12 2.51 7.16
CA GLY A 48 -9.16 3.54 6.79
C GLY A 48 -7.71 3.22 7.15
N PHE A 49 -6.93 4.28 7.36
CA PHE A 49 -5.50 4.24 7.68
C PHE A 49 -5.27 4.66 9.12
N ARG A 50 -4.41 3.92 9.83
CA ARG A 50 -4.22 4.10 11.26
C ARG A 50 -2.75 4.06 11.65
N LYS A 51 -2.41 4.88 12.65
CA LYS A 51 -1.17 4.76 13.44
C LYS A 51 -1.51 4.06 14.74
N LEU A 52 -0.77 3.01 15.07
CA LEU A 52 -0.94 2.20 16.26
C LEU A 52 0.28 2.41 17.16
N ILE A 53 0.07 2.76 18.40
CA ILE A 53 1.13 2.86 19.40
C ILE A 53 1.03 1.64 20.30
N LEU A 54 2.07 0.83 20.31
CA LEU A 54 2.18 -0.38 21.10
C LEU A 54 3.02 -0.12 22.35
N GLU A 55 2.76 -0.89 23.39
CA GLU A 55 3.58 -0.94 24.62
C GLU A 55 3.81 -2.38 25.04
N ARG A 56 4.97 -2.64 25.62
CA ARG A 56 5.28 -3.93 26.23
C ARG A 56 5.08 -3.85 27.73
N LYS A 57 4.21 -4.72 28.28
CA LYS A 57 3.97 -4.87 29.72
C LYS A 57 4.08 -6.34 30.11
N GLN A 58 4.98 -6.65 31.06
CA GLN A 58 5.16 -8.02 31.57
C GLN A 58 5.45 -9.07 30.48
N GLY A 59 6.10 -8.65 29.38
CA GLY A 59 6.40 -9.51 28.23
C GLY A 59 5.31 -9.58 27.17
N GLU A 60 4.15 -9.02 27.41
CA GLU A 60 3.03 -8.96 26.46
C GLU A 60 2.99 -7.63 25.69
N ILE A 61 2.45 -7.67 24.46
CA ILE A 61 2.25 -6.49 23.63
C ILE A 61 0.79 -6.03 23.76
N HIS A 62 0.62 -4.75 24.10
CA HIS A 62 -0.68 -4.11 24.25
C HIS A 62 -0.80 -2.91 23.33
N LEU A 63 -1.99 -2.62 22.82
CA LEU A 63 -2.30 -1.38 22.13
C LEU A 63 -2.46 -0.27 23.19
N LYS A 64 -1.51 0.67 23.20
CA LYS A 64 -1.54 1.83 24.11
C LYS A 64 -2.50 2.90 23.61
N SER A 65 -2.46 3.19 22.31
CA SER A 65 -3.34 4.16 21.66
C SER A 65 -3.34 3.96 20.15
N GLN A 66 -4.34 4.50 19.49
CA GLN A 66 -4.41 4.56 18.04
C GLN A 66 -4.89 5.92 17.56
N LYS A 67 -4.48 6.29 16.35
CA LYS A 67 -4.95 7.48 15.63
C LYS A 67 -5.40 7.05 14.24
N ARG A 68 -6.64 7.37 13.89
CA ARG A 68 -7.16 7.25 12.53
C ARG A 68 -6.87 8.52 11.77
N TYR A 69 -6.43 8.38 10.51
CA TYR A 69 -6.26 9.47 9.56
C TYR A 69 -7.41 9.45 8.56
N HIS A 70 -7.96 10.63 8.28
CA HIS A 70 -9.06 10.80 7.34
C HIS A 70 -8.54 11.45 6.07
N PHE A 71 -8.70 10.77 4.94
CA PHE A 71 -8.32 11.27 3.64
C PHE A 71 -9.58 11.52 2.81
N PHE A 72 -9.65 12.68 2.18
CA PHE A 72 -10.79 13.07 1.38
C PHE A 72 -10.38 13.37 -0.05
N TYR A 73 -11.22 12.96 -0.98
CA TYR A 73 -11.13 13.30 -2.38
C TYR A 73 -12.54 13.65 -2.88
N GLU A 74 -12.72 14.84 -3.49
CA GLU A 74 -14.03 15.35 -3.91
C GLU A 74 -15.12 15.21 -2.82
N GLN A 75 -14.79 15.60 -1.57
CA GLN A 75 -15.66 15.55 -0.39
C GLN A 75 -16.07 14.12 0.07
N LYS A 76 -15.51 13.07 -0.54
CA LYS A 76 -15.72 11.67 -0.11
C LYS A 76 -14.52 11.17 0.65
N GLU A 77 -14.76 10.57 1.81
CA GLU A 77 -13.71 9.91 2.57
C GLU A 77 -13.21 8.65 1.88
N ILE A 78 -11.89 8.47 1.84
CA ILE A 78 -11.24 7.25 1.35
C ILE A 78 -11.01 6.35 2.56
N THR A 79 -11.64 5.20 2.59
CA THR A 79 -11.60 4.26 3.73
C THR A 79 -11.06 2.88 3.38
N MET A 80 -10.90 2.58 2.09
CA MET A 80 -10.48 1.26 1.64
C MET A 80 -9.10 1.33 0.98
N PHE A 81 -8.13 0.66 1.62
CA PHE A 81 -6.74 0.62 1.19
C PHE A 81 -6.24 -0.82 1.11
N TYR A 82 -5.31 -1.08 0.20
CA TYR A 82 -4.69 -2.39 0.02
C TYR A 82 -3.19 -2.36 0.31
N PRO A 83 -2.31 -1.84 -0.58
CA PRO A 83 -0.88 -1.83 -0.30
C PRO A 83 -0.45 -0.56 0.41
N MET A 84 0.67 -0.69 1.09
CA MET A 84 1.44 0.41 1.63
C MET A 84 2.91 0.29 1.21
N LEU A 85 3.56 1.40 0.90
CA LEU A 85 4.97 1.44 0.52
C LEU A 85 5.65 2.63 1.17
N ALA A 86 6.71 2.37 1.93
CA ALA A 86 7.53 3.43 2.53
C ALA A 86 8.52 4.00 1.50
N GLU A 87 8.71 5.32 1.53
CA GLU A 87 9.73 6.04 0.78
C GLU A 87 10.52 6.96 1.70
N GLY A 88 11.77 6.61 1.92
CA GLY A 88 12.60 7.29 2.93
C GLY A 88 11.99 7.18 4.34
N ASP A 89 12.35 8.13 5.19
CA ASP A 89 11.99 8.09 6.61
C ASP A 89 10.62 8.70 6.92
N SER A 90 10.06 9.50 6.00
CA SER A 90 8.85 10.29 6.29
C SER A 90 7.63 9.94 5.43
N ILE A 91 7.78 9.37 4.25
CA ILE A 91 6.68 9.20 3.31
C ILE A 91 6.15 7.77 3.32
N LEU A 92 4.82 7.66 3.38
CA LEU A 92 4.08 6.44 3.07
C LEU A 92 3.20 6.67 1.85
N TRP A 93 3.31 5.77 0.90
CA TRP A 93 2.40 5.65 -0.24
C TRP A 93 1.34 4.62 0.09
N LEU A 94 0.08 5.01 -0.04
CA LEU A 94 -1.07 4.15 0.23
C LEU A 94 -1.83 3.94 -1.07
N GLY A 95 -2.04 2.69 -1.43
CA GLY A 95 -2.89 2.35 -2.57
C GLY A 95 -4.34 2.21 -2.14
N SER A 96 -5.25 2.92 -2.79
CA SER A 96 -6.67 2.92 -2.45
C SER A 96 -7.53 2.26 -3.52
N ARG A 97 -8.75 1.91 -3.13
CA ARG A 97 -9.81 1.54 -4.06
C ARG A 97 -10.43 2.78 -4.67
N GLU A 98 -10.54 2.82 -5.99
CA GLU A 98 -11.23 3.86 -6.79
C GLU A 98 -10.60 5.27 -6.78
N LYS A 99 -9.55 5.51 -5.98
CA LYS A 99 -8.97 6.87 -5.81
C LYS A 99 -7.47 6.95 -6.10
N GLY A 100 -6.88 5.85 -6.59
CA GLY A 100 -5.45 5.80 -6.91
C GLY A 100 -4.57 5.80 -5.67
N LEU A 101 -3.62 6.72 -5.57
CA LEU A 101 -2.61 6.76 -4.53
C LEU A 101 -2.80 7.93 -3.57
N ILE A 102 -2.47 7.71 -2.31
CA ILE A 102 -2.26 8.77 -1.33
C ILE A 102 -0.78 8.81 -0.97
N ARG A 103 -0.15 9.96 -1.12
CA ARG A 103 1.17 10.26 -0.58
C ARG A 103 0.97 10.93 0.76
N PHE A 104 1.35 10.25 1.83
CA PHE A 104 1.20 10.72 3.21
C PHE A 104 2.58 11.01 3.81
N ASP A 105 2.75 12.18 4.41
CA ASP A 105 3.94 12.54 5.16
C ASP A 105 3.69 12.28 6.65
N LYS A 106 4.47 11.37 7.25
CA LYS A 106 4.34 10.97 8.67
C LYS A 106 4.74 12.06 9.65
N GLN A 107 5.59 13.01 9.24
CA GLN A 107 6.10 14.09 10.10
C GLN A 107 5.15 15.27 10.16
N THR A 108 4.65 15.72 9.00
CA THR A 108 3.71 16.84 8.90
C THR A 108 2.26 16.43 9.00
N GLU A 109 1.99 15.13 8.79
CA GLU A 109 0.66 14.53 8.64
C GLU A 109 -0.14 15.10 7.45
N GLU A 110 0.53 15.77 6.53
CA GLU A 110 -0.05 16.23 5.29
C GLU A 110 -0.18 15.09 4.27
N TYR A 111 -1.16 15.19 3.39
CA TYR A 111 -1.36 14.21 2.33
C TYR A 111 -1.71 14.84 0.99
N LYS A 112 -1.42 14.10 -0.06
CA LYS A 112 -1.83 14.43 -1.43
C LYS A 112 -2.44 13.19 -2.08
N VAL A 113 -3.65 13.34 -2.63
CA VAL A 113 -4.28 12.30 -3.46
C VAL A 113 -3.78 12.44 -4.88
N ILE A 114 -3.41 11.31 -5.49
CA ILE A 114 -2.90 11.21 -6.86
C ILE A 114 -3.81 10.25 -7.62
N SER A 115 -4.75 10.83 -8.36
CA SER A 115 -5.70 10.08 -9.17
C SER A 115 -5.02 9.59 -10.45
N LEU A 116 -4.83 8.27 -10.54
CA LEU A 116 -4.29 7.65 -11.76
C LEU A 116 -5.23 7.83 -12.95
N LYS A 117 -6.53 7.85 -12.67
CA LYS A 117 -7.57 8.10 -13.68
C LYS A 117 -7.42 9.46 -14.34
N GLU A 118 -7.13 10.51 -13.54
CA GLU A 118 -6.95 11.86 -14.08
C GLU A 118 -5.66 11.97 -14.90
N ILE A 119 -4.56 11.37 -14.43
CA ILE A 119 -3.26 11.44 -15.13
C ILE A 119 -3.29 10.65 -16.43
N LEU A 120 -3.93 9.48 -16.44
CA LEU A 120 -3.96 8.56 -17.58
C LEU A 120 -5.19 8.72 -18.47
N HIS A 121 -6.18 9.52 -18.05
CA HIS A 121 -7.51 9.59 -18.67
C HIS A 121 -8.14 8.19 -18.87
N LYS A 122 -7.88 7.28 -17.92
CA LYS A 122 -8.29 5.87 -17.94
C LYS A 122 -8.66 5.39 -16.54
N SER A 123 -9.68 4.54 -16.42
CA SER A 123 -10.11 3.98 -15.14
C SER A 123 -9.13 2.91 -14.65
N VAL A 124 -8.22 3.28 -13.76
CA VAL A 124 -7.15 2.43 -13.20
C VAL A 124 -6.90 2.69 -11.70
N ASP A 125 -7.84 3.27 -11.00
CA ASP A 125 -7.64 3.76 -9.64
C ASP A 125 -7.71 2.69 -8.52
N ASP A 126 -8.10 1.45 -8.84
CA ASP A 126 -8.07 0.34 -7.87
C ASP A 126 -6.64 -0.21 -7.76
N VAL A 127 -5.91 0.24 -6.78
CA VAL A 127 -4.49 -0.13 -6.56
C VAL A 127 -4.42 -1.38 -5.70
N LEU A 128 -3.74 -2.42 -6.20
CA LEU A 128 -3.58 -3.73 -5.54
C LEU A 128 -2.16 -3.98 -5.04
N SER A 129 -1.15 -3.39 -5.69
CA SER A 129 0.26 -3.57 -5.31
C SER A 129 1.10 -2.35 -5.68
N LEU A 130 2.18 -2.14 -4.93
CA LEU A 130 3.13 -1.06 -5.13
C LEU A 130 4.55 -1.60 -5.13
N HIS A 131 5.40 -1.06 -5.98
CA HIS A 131 6.83 -1.37 -5.99
C HIS A 131 7.65 -0.15 -6.43
N ARG A 132 8.67 0.21 -5.64
CA ARG A 132 9.66 1.21 -6.04
C ARG A 132 10.84 0.49 -6.67
N ALA A 133 11.03 0.69 -7.95
CA ALA A 133 12.13 0.09 -8.68
C ALA A 133 13.47 0.79 -8.36
N LYS A 134 14.58 0.08 -8.55
CA LYS A 134 15.95 0.57 -8.33
C LYS A 134 16.30 1.78 -9.16
N ASP A 135 15.64 1.97 -10.30
CA ASP A 135 15.82 3.13 -11.18
C ASP A 135 14.98 4.36 -10.77
N GLY A 136 14.27 4.28 -9.64
CA GLY A 136 13.49 5.36 -9.08
C GLY A 136 12.05 5.45 -9.60
N ARG A 137 11.65 4.63 -10.58
CA ARG A 137 10.24 4.54 -11.01
C ARG A 137 9.40 3.80 -9.97
N MET A 138 8.12 4.15 -9.87
CA MET A 138 7.15 3.41 -9.07
C MET A 138 6.20 2.65 -9.97
N TYR A 139 6.09 1.36 -9.74
CA TYR A 139 5.14 0.50 -10.43
C TYR A 139 3.94 0.25 -9.54
N VAL A 140 2.77 0.46 -10.12
CA VAL A 140 1.47 0.35 -9.47
C VAL A 140 0.68 -0.74 -10.15
N GLY A 141 0.49 -1.86 -9.48
CA GLY A 141 -0.39 -2.93 -9.94
C GLY A 141 -1.84 -2.58 -9.61
N THR A 142 -2.69 -2.65 -10.60
CA THR A 142 -4.10 -2.30 -10.48
C THR A 142 -5.02 -3.46 -10.88
N THR A 143 -6.33 -3.30 -10.74
CA THR A 143 -7.33 -4.23 -11.27
C THR A 143 -7.38 -4.24 -12.80
N SER A 144 -6.78 -3.23 -13.46
CA SER A 144 -6.90 -3.02 -14.90
C SER A 144 -5.57 -3.02 -15.65
N GLY A 145 -4.44 -3.26 -14.98
CA GLY A 145 -3.12 -3.30 -15.59
C GLY A 145 -2.02 -2.79 -14.67
N LEU A 146 -0.85 -2.58 -15.24
CA LEU A 146 0.34 -2.02 -14.59
C LEU A 146 0.48 -0.55 -14.96
N VAL A 147 0.67 0.31 -13.98
CA VAL A 147 1.00 1.73 -14.18
C VAL A 147 2.44 1.96 -13.76
N CYS A 148 3.20 2.66 -14.59
CA CYS A 148 4.55 3.11 -14.26
C CYS A 148 4.52 4.61 -14.03
N LEU A 149 4.89 5.04 -12.83
CA LEU A 149 5.01 6.46 -12.45
C LEU A 149 6.47 6.89 -12.49
N THR A 150 6.70 8.06 -13.09
CA THR A 150 7.99 8.73 -13.09
C THR A 150 7.85 10.08 -12.40
N PHE A 151 8.80 10.40 -11.54
CA PHE A 151 8.80 11.58 -10.70
C PHE A 151 9.86 12.56 -11.19
N ASN A 152 9.44 13.74 -11.66
CA ASN A 152 10.31 14.84 -12.09
C ASN A 152 10.02 16.06 -11.21
N LYS A 153 10.80 16.25 -10.13
CA LYS A 153 10.58 17.30 -9.13
C LYS A 153 9.14 17.25 -8.60
N GLU A 154 8.27 18.19 -9.03
CA GLU A 154 6.87 18.26 -8.58
C GLU A 154 5.88 17.62 -9.56
N GLN A 155 6.34 17.18 -10.73
CA GLN A 155 5.50 16.57 -11.75
C GLN A 155 5.56 15.05 -11.68
N ILE A 156 4.38 14.43 -11.72
CA ILE A 156 4.24 12.99 -11.84
C ILE A 156 3.72 12.71 -13.24
N SER A 157 4.46 11.92 -14.00
CA SER A 157 4.01 11.36 -15.26
C SER A 157 3.71 9.88 -15.09
N ALA A 158 2.71 9.39 -15.84
CA ALA A 158 2.29 8.00 -15.79
C ALA A 158 2.24 7.39 -17.18
N SER A 159 2.65 6.13 -17.29
CA SER A 159 2.40 5.29 -18.45
C SER A 159 1.64 4.04 -18.04
N TYR A 160 0.76 3.58 -18.93
CA TYR A 160 -0.10 2.42 -18.70
C TYR A 160 0.38 1.24 -19.55
N ILE A 161 0.40 0.07 -18.93
CA ILE A 161 0.75 -1.19 -19.57
C ILE A 161 -0.42 -2.17 -19.32
N GLY A 162 -1.12 -2.53 -20.38
CA GLY A 162 -2.26 -3.44 -20.35
C GLY A 162 -2.16 -4.50 -21.43
N ARG A 163 -3.30 -5.07 -21.81
CA ARG A 163 -3.37 -6.15 -22.82
C ARG A 163 -2.83 -5.74 -24.18
N GLU A 164 -3.09 -4.51 -24.60
CA GLU A 164 -2.60 -3.97 -25.88
C GLU A 164 -1.06 -3.89 -25.92
N GLN A 165 -0.42 -3.75 -24.76
CA GLN A 165 1.03 -3.78 -24.58
C GLN A 165 1.57 -5.18 -24.24
N GLY A 166 0.73 -6.22 -24.42
CA GLY A 166 1.13 -7.62 -24.25
C GLY A 166 0.96 -8.19 -22.83
N LEU A 167 0.29 -7.50 -21.92
CA LEU A 167 0.00 -8.03 -20.60
C LEU A 167 -1.09 -9.12 -20.70
N LEU A 168 -0.79 -10.34 -20.29
CA LEU A 168 -1.72 -11.48 -20.41
C LEU A 168 -2.90 -11.41 -19.45
N ASN A 169 -2.74 -10.68 -18.34
CA ASN A 169 -3.79 -10.46 -17.34
C ASN A 169 -3.66 -9.04 -16.77
N ASP A 170 -4.77 -8.39 -16.52
CA ASP A 170 -4.82 -6.99 -16.10
C ASP A 170 -4.78 -6.83 -14.57
N MET A 171 -5.14 -7.85 -13.79
CA MET A 171 -5.16 -7.75 -12.32
C MET A 171 -3.81 -8.14 -11.73
N ILE A 172 -3.08 -7.14 -11.19
CA ILE A 172 -1.71 -7.28 -10.69
C ILE A 172 -1.70 -7.21 -9.16
N HIS A 173 -1.62 -8.37 -8.51
CA HIS A 173 -1.66 -8.47 -7.04
C HIS A 173 -0.31 -8.29 -6.36
N GLY A 174 0.79 -8.50 -7.09
CA GLY A 174 2.13 -8.40 -6.54
C GLY A 174 3.14 -8.03 -7.60
N ILE A 175 4.17 -7.29 -7.20
CA ILE A 175 5.26 -6.84 -8.06
C ILE A 175 6.57 -7.09 -7.31
N LEU A 176 7.51 -7.78 -7.96
CA LEU A 176 8.86 -8.01 -7.46
C LEU A 176 9.87 -7.69 -8.56
N GLU A 177 10.89 -6.91 -8.25
CA GLU A 177 12.02 -6.65 -9.15
C GLU A 177 13.16 -7.63 -8.86
N ASP A 178 13.63 -8.35 -9.88
CA ASP A 178 14.76 -9.25 -9.76
C ASP A 178 16.12 -8.52 -9.84
N ALA A 179 17.21 -9.27 -9.65
CA ALA A 179 18.57 -8.71 -9.67
C ALA A 179 18.94 -8.09 -11.03
N ASN A 180 18.29 -8.50 -12.12
CA ASN A 180 18.53 -8.04 -13.49
C ASN A 180 17.61 -6.86 -13.89
N GLY A 181 16.71 -6.43 -12.99
CA GLY A 181 15.77 -5.35 -13.23
C GLY A 181 14.52 -5.76 -14.01
N PHE A 182 14.23 -7.07 -14.12
CA PHE A 182 12.93 -7.52 -14.60
C PHE A 182 11.90 -7.47 -13.47
N LEU A 183 10.67 -7.14 -13.83
CA LEU A 183 9.55 -7.22 -12.90
C LEU A 183 8.83 -8.58 -13.05
N TRP A 184 8.60 -9.22 -11.92
CA TRP A 184 7.74 -10.38 -11.81
C TRP A 184 6.39 -9.93 -11.27
N LEU A 185 5.36 -10.13 -12.08
CA LEU A 185 3.99 -9.68 -11.79
C LEU A 185 3.13 -10.88 -11.44
N GLY A 186 2.65 -10.92 -10.21
CA GLY A 186 1.68 -11.92 -9.76
C GLY A 186 0.27 -11.51 -10.21
N THR A 187 -0.41 -12.39 -10.95
CA THR A 187 -1.74 -12.13 -11.50
C THR A 187 -2.71 -13.27 -11.17
N ASN A 188 -4.01 -13.07 -11.40
CA ASN A 188 -5.02 -14.13 -11.26
C ASN A 188 -4.81 -15.34 -12.18
N ARG A 189 -3.96 -15.22 -13.21
CA ARG A 189 -3.70 -16.29 -14.18
C ARG A 189 -2.24 -16.74 -14.20
N GLY A 190 -1.50 -16.48 -13.14
CA GLY A 190 -0.13 -16.89 -12.97
C GLY A 190 0.86 -15.74 -12.93
N LEU A 191 2.11 -16.04 -13.23
CA LEU A 191 3.25 -15.15 -13.10
C LEU A 191 3.68 -14.63 -14.47
N ILE A 192 3.88 -13.31 -14.58
CA ILE A 192 4.37 -12.65 -15.80
C ILE A 192 5.75 -12.08 -15.52
N LYS A 193 6.72 -12.37 -16.37
CA LYS A 193 8.02 -11.68 -16.37
C LYS A 193 7.97 -10.53 -17.35
N TYR A 194 8.14 -9.31 -16.85
CA TYR A 194 8.07 -8.07 -17.63
C TYR A 194 9.45 -7.38 -17.67
N ASN A 195 9.86 -6.94 -18.86
CA ASN A 195 11.08 -6.17 -19.03
C ASN A 195 10.77 -4.67 -19.14
N PRO A 196 11.06 -3.86 -18.11
CA PRO A 196 10.77 -2.42 -18.15
C PRO A 196 11.60 -1.61 -19.17
N LYS A 197 12.64 -2.21 -19.73
CA LYS A 197 13.49 -1.58 -20.76
C LYS A 197 12.92 -1.72 -22.16
N ASN A 198 11.97 -2.63 -22.37
CA ASN A 198 11.35 -2.90 -23.68
C ASN A 198 10.07 -2.09 -23.91
N THR A 199 9.80 -1.02 -23.16
CA THR A 199 8.75 -0.07 -23.52
C THR A 199 9.18 0.66 -24.79
N SER A 200 8.77 0.12 -25.94
CA SER A 200 8.76 0.85 -27.21
C SER A 200 7.94 2.12 -26.99
N SER A 201 8.58 3.24 -27.16
CA SER A 201 8.00 4.59 -27.23
C SER A 201 6.89 4.65 -28.27
#